data_8b154ec23a18d0ae38373201fc74234d
#
_entry.id   8b154ec23a18d0ae38373201fc74234d
#
_cell.length_a   1.000
_cell.length_b   1.000
_cell.length_c   1.000
_cell.angle_alpha   90.00
_cell.angle_beta   90.00
_cell.angle_gamma   90.00
#
_symmetry.space_group_name_H-M   'P 1'
#
loop_
_entity.id
_entity.type
_entity.pdbx_description
1 polymer ?
#
loop_
_entity_poly.entity_id
_entity_poly.type
_entity_poly.pdbx_seq_one_letter_code
_entity_poly.pdbx_strand_id
1 'polypeptide(L)'
;MKYPWIDEYLLGKRKVTKDLQADWNWVRYKIGGKMFAAICLNWDNKPYYITLKVDPDEGDFLKSQYPDIVAGYYMDKTHYISVRPDGEVPDELLMDLLDKAYRLMLQTFSKKRQREILGLSACGTECESCSFLGSRCNGCNASSGKVFHAPKGKACPIYSCSVQKHKFANCAACENVPCAVWKATKDPSLSEQEFEESIQTRVKNLKGDCS
;
A
#
# COMPACT_ATOMS: atom_id res chain seq x y z
N MET A 1 -0.46 19.46 -13.33
CA MET A 1 0.08 18.64 -12.21
C MET A 1 1.11 17.67 -12.78
N LYS A 2 2.31 17.66 -12.22
CA LYS A 2 3.45 16.81 -12.64
C LYS A 2 3.17 15.30 -12.43
N TYR A 3 2.29 14.93 -11.49
CA TYR A 3 2.05 13.56 -11.07
C TYR A 3 0.66 13.05 -11.52
N PRO A 4 0.40 12.82 -12.82
CA PRO A 4 -0.92 12.39 -13.31
C PRO A 4 -1.30 10.98 -12.86
N TRP A 5 -0.32 10.19 -12.43
CA TRP A 5 -0.44 8.80 -11.99
C TRP A 5 -1.00 8.63 -10.56
N ILE A 6 -1.08 9.69 -9.74
CA ILE A 6 -1.44 9.60 -8.31
C ILE A 6 -2.80 8.93 -8.11
N ASP A 7 -3.80 9.32 -8.89
CA ASP A 7 -5.16 8.83 -8.73
C ASP A 7 -5.23 7.30 -8.93
N GLU A 8 -4.69 6.82 -10.04
CA GLU A 8 -4.63 5.38 -10.33
C GLU A 8 -3.76 4.63 -9.30
N TYR A 9 -2.63 5.22 -8.93
CA TYR A 9 -1.71 4.63 -7.95
C TYR A 9 -2.36 4.43 -6.59
N LEU A 10 -3.08 5.43 -6.08
CA LEU A 10 -3.73 5.37 -4.78
C LEU A 10 -4.96 4.46 -4.80
N LEU A 11 -5.77 4.52 -5.86
CA LEU A 11 -6.93 3.63 -6.02
C LEU A 11 -6.55 2.17 -6.25
N GLY A 12 -5.35 1.90 -6.76
CA GLY A 12 -4.77 0.55 -6.86
C GLY A 12 -4.42 -0.09 -5.51
N LYS A 13 -4.35 0.68 -4.41
CA LYS A 13 -4.09 0.16 -3.07
C LYS A 13 -5.33 -0.48 -2.46
N ARG A 14 -5.10 -1.49 -1.60
CA ARG A 14 -6.18 -2.28 -1.00
C ARG A 14 -7.16 -1.42 -0.19
N LYS A 15 -8.46 -1.51 -0.54
CA LYS A 15 -9.57 -0.84 0.16
C LYS A 15 -9.43 0.68 0.27
N VAL A 16 -8.69 1.32 -0.62
CA VAL A 16 -8.69 2.77 -0.75
C VAL A 16 -9.99 3.22 -1.41
N THR A 17 -10.59 4.24 -0.84
CA THR A 17 -11.75 4.94 -1.40
C THR A 17 -11.41 6.40 -1.64
N LYS A 18 -12.03 6.98 -2.65
CA LYS A 18 -11.88 8.39 -3.01
C LYS A 18 -13.22 9.12 -2.86
N ASP A 19 -13.18 10.33 -2.31
CA ASP A 19 -14.31 11.26 -2.32
C ASP A 19 -13.85 12.71 -2.50
N LEU A 20 -14.79 13.57 -2.86
CA LEU A 20 -14.60 15.02 -2.87
C LEU A 20 -15.22 15.62 -1.60
N GLN A 21 -14.40 16.30 -0.80
CA GLN A 21 -14.89 17.16 0.28
C GLN A 21 -15.17 18.54 -0.30
N ALA A 22 -16.43 18.83 -0.58
CA ALA A 22 -16.85 20.02 -1.30
C ALA A 22 -16.49 21.33 -0.57
N ASP A 23 -16.67 21.39 0.76
CA ASP A 23 -16.41 22.61 1.56
C ASP A 23 -14.92 23.05 1.49
N TRP A 24 -14.01 22.12 1.28
CA TRP A 24 -12.57 22.39 1.21
C TRP A 24 -12.02 22.26 -0.21
N ASN A 25 -12.82 21.79 -1.13
CA ASN A 25 -12.45 21.44 -2.50
C ASN A 25 -11.25 20.46 -2.55
N TRP A 26 -11.34 19.36 -1.75
CA TRP A 26 -10.28 18.37 -1.61
C TRP A 26 -10.72 17.01 -2.13
N VAL A 27 -9.95 16.44 -3.02
CA VAL A 27 -10.05 15.03 -3.41
C VAL A 27 -9.30 14.20 -2.38
N ARG A 28 -10.05 13.49 -1.52
CA ARG A 28 -9.47 12.73 -0.40
C ARG A 28 -9.35 11.25 -0.74
N TYR A 29 -8.22 10.66 -0.33
CA TYR A 29 -7.99 9.22 -0.38
C TYR A 29 -8.00 8.67 1.04
N LYS A 30 -8.88 7.69 1.26
CA LYS A 30 -9.20 7.16 2.59
C LYS A 30 -9.05 5.66 2.65
N ILE A 31 -8.73 5.16 3.84
CA ILE A 31 -8.72 3.75 4.18
C ILE A 31 -9.51 3.56 5.48
N GLY A 32 -10.49 2.65 5.48
CA GLY A 32 -11.37 2.45 6.64
C GLY A 32 -12.07 3.71 7.13
N GLY A 33 -12.37 4.66 6.22
CA GLY A 33 -13.00 5.94 6.50
C GLY A 33 -12.03 7.07 6.92
N LYS A 34 -10.75 6.79 7.20
CA LYS A 34 -9.75 7.79 7.59
C LYS A 34 -8.91 8.23 6.40
N MET A 35 -8.71 9.54 6.24
CA MET A 35 -7.92 10.15 5.18
C MET A 35 -6.42 9.98 5.47
N PHE A 36 -5.66 9.49 4.49
CA PHE A 36 -4.21 9.41 4.56
C PHE A 36 -3.50 10.29 3.52
N ALA A 37 -4.20 10.64 2.44
CA ALA A 37 -3.72 11.57 1.42
C ALA A 37 -4.89 12.37 0.83
N ALA A 38 -4.60 13.54 0.27
CA ALA A 38 -5.55 14.37 -0.46
C ALA A 38 -4.86 15.18 -1.55
N ILE A 39 -5.58 15.44 -2.64
CA ILE A 39 -5.23 16.48 -3.61
C ILE A 39 -6.09 17.69 -3.29
N CYS A 40 -5.46 18.77 -2.84
CA CYS A 40 -6.12 20.02 -2.54
C CYS A 40 -6.28 20.82 -3.83
N LEU A 41 -7.51 21.21 -4.15
CA LEU A 41 -7.83 21.99 -5.35
C LEU A 41 -8.08 23.45 -4.97
N ASN A 42 -7.64 24.38 -5.82
CA ASN A 42 -7.96 25.79 -5.71
C ASN A 42 -9.38 26.08 -6.27
N TRP A 43 -9.77 27.33 -6.27
CA TRP A 43 -11.10 27.77 -6.77
C TRP A 43 -11.32 27.48 -8.25
N ASP A 44 -10.23 27.33 -9.04
CA ASP A 44 -10.28 26.95 -10.46
C ASP A 44 -10.25 25.42 -10.65
N ASN A 45 -10.42 24.65 -9.60
CA ASN A 45 -10.29 23.18 -9.58
C ASN A 45 -8.91 22.66 -10.03
N LYS A 46 -7.86 23.47 -9.88
CA LYS A 46 -6.48 23.07 -10.17
C LYS A 46 -5.79 22.60 -8.89
N PRO A 47 -5.07 21.47 -8.94
CA PRO A 47 -4.26 21.00 -7.82
C PRO A 47 -3.22 22.05 -7.41
N TYR A 48 -3.11 22.35 -6.12
CA TYR A 48 -2.11 23.26 -5.58
C TYR A 48 -1.31 22.67 -4.42
N TYR A 49 -1.82 21.58 -3.78
CA TYR A 49 -1.07 20.74 -2.86
C TYR A 49 -1.49 19.27 -2.96
N ILE A 50 -0.52 18.40 -2.72
CA ILE A 50 -0.73 16.99 -2.42
C ILE A 50 -0.39 16.81 -0.94
N THR A 51 -1.40 16.68 -0.10
CA THR A 51 -1.24 16.55 1.35
C THR A 51 -1.28 15.08 1.74
N LEU A 52 -0.35 14.62 2.58
CA LEU A 52 -0.24 13.21 2.96
C LEU A 52 0.26 13.07 4.40
N LYS A 53 -0.14 11.96 5.02
CA LYS A 53 0.30 11.59 6.37
C LYS A 53 1.77 11.20 6.37
N VAL A 54 2.51 11.64 7.40
CA VAL A 54 3.95 11.40 7.53
C VAL A 54 4.30 11.06 8.98
N ASP A 55 5.41 10.39 9.17
CA ASP A 55 6.10 10.33 10.46
C ASP A 55 6.71 11.71 10.78
N PRO A 56 6.60 12.22 12.03
CA PRO A 56 7.08 13.56 12.38
C PRO A 56 8.54 13.81 12.04
N ASP A 57 9.44 12.89 12.42
CA ASP A 57 10.87 13.05 12.20
C ASP A 57 11.21 13.03 10.70
N GLU A 58 10.57 12.15 9.95
CA GLU A 58 10.69 12.11 8.49
C GLU A 58 10.13 13.39 7.84
N GLY A 59 9.01 13.89 8.36
CA GLY A 59 8.40 15.13 7.87
C GLY A 59 9.30 16.36 8.06
N ASP A 60 9.97 16.47 9.20
CA ASP A 60 10.92 17.55 9.48
C ASP A 60 12.16 17.45 8.58
N PHE A 61 12.70 16.24 8.40
CA PHE A 61 13.80 15.99 7.49
C PHE A 61 13.44 16.37 6.04
N LEU A 62 12.29 15.92 5.54
CA LEU A 62 11.85 16.19 4.17
C LEU A 62 11.67 17.69 3.90
N LYS A 63 11.07 18.43 4.83
CA LYS A 63 10.92 19.90 4.73
C LYS A 63 12.27 20.63 4.67
N SER A 64 13.30 20.07 5.30
CA SER A 64 14.65 20.64 5.24
C SER A 64 15.37 20.37 3.93
N GLN A 65 15.03 19.27 3.24
CA GLN A 65 15.70 18.85 1.99
C GLN A 65 15.01 19.36 0.73
N TYR A 66 13.68 19.55 0.76
CA TYR A 66 12.88 19.87 -0.41
C TYR A 66 12.06 21.16 -0.18
N PRO A 67 12.34 22.25 -0.88
CA PRO A 67 11.59 23.51 -0.73
C PRO A 67 10.12 23.38 -1.15
N ASP A 68 9.81 22.37 -1.97
CA ASP A 68 8.45 22.08 -2.42
C ASP A 68 7.65 21.20 -1.41
N ILE A 69 8.27 20.81 -0.31
CA ILE A 69 7.60 20.11 0.80
C ILE A 69 7.43 21.07 1.96
N VAL A 70 6.19 21.32 2.34
CA VAL A 70 5.83 22.22 3.43
C VAL A 70 5.02 21.48 4.51
N ALA A 71 4.81 22.12 5.66
CA ALA A 71 3.91 21.61 6.70
C ALA A 71 2.50 21.41 6.16
N GLY A 72 1.77 20.43 6.68
CA GLY A 72 0.43 20.05 6.20
C GLY A 72 -0.51 21.24 6.07
N TYR A 73 -1.00 21.49 4.87
CA TYR A 73 -1.91 22.59 4.57
C TYR A 73 -3.28 22.31 5.18
N TYR A 74 -3.76 23.22 6.04
CA TYR A 74 -4.97 23.04 6.86
C TYR A 74 -5.08 21.69 7.60
N MET A 75 -3.94 21.05 7.86
CA MET A 75 -3.84 19.80 8.60
C MET A 75 -2.92 19.95 9.82
N ASP A 76 -2.89 18.93 10.66
CA ASP A 76 -1.92 18.79 11.73
C ASP A 76 -0.49 18.88 11.16
N LYS A 77 0.26 19.90 11.60
CA LYS A 77 1.58 20.24 11.08
C LYS A 77 2.66 19.20 11.42
N THR A 78 2.41 18.39 12.44
CA THR A 78 3.33 17.36 12.92
C THR A 78 3.21 16.07 12.10
N HIS A 79 1.98 15.65 11.79
CA HIS A 79 1.72 14.35 11.17
C HIS A 79 1.34 14.42 9.69
N TYR A 80 1.35 15.62 9.11
CA TYR A 80 1.06 15.81 7.68
C TYR A 80 2.04 16.78 7.04
N ILE A 81 2.42 16.47 5.82
CA ILE A 81 3.14 17.36 4.90
C ILE A 81 2.31 17.63 3.68
N SER A 82 2.64 18.70 2.97
CA SER A 82 2.05 19.05 1.68
C SER A 82 3.15 19.26 0.65
N VAL A 83 3.00 18.61 -0.49
CA VAL A 83 3.92 18.66 -1.63
C VAL A 83 3.32 19.54 -2.71
N ARG A 84 4.09 20.45 -3.30
CA ARG A 84 3.66 21.25 -4.46
C ARG A 84 3.55 20.36 -5.69
N PRO A 85 2.40 20.38 -6.41
CA PRO A 85 2.15 19.44 -7.51
C PRO A 85 2.91 19.75 -8.80
N ASP A 86 3.55 20.89 -8.87
CA ASP A 86 4.39 21.39 -9.96
C ASP A 86 5.87 21.50 -9.58
N GLY A 87 6.22 21.12 -8.36
CA GLY A 87 7.58 21.16 -7.81
C GLY A 87 8.51 20.08 -8.34
N GLU A 88 9.71 19.99 -7.76
CA GLU A 88 10.79 19.13 -8.24
C GLU A 88 10.92 17.80 -7.46
N VAL A 89 9.99 17.50 -6.56
CA VAL A 89 10.02 16.21 -5.81
C VAL A 89 9.98 15.04 -6.81
N PRO A 90 10.92 14.08 -6.73
CA PRO A 90 10.95 12.94 -7.64
C PRO A 90 9.72 12.04 -7.49
N ASP A 91 9.27 11.46 -8.61
CA ASP A 91 8.11 10.56 -8.64
C ASP A 91 8.28 9.37 -7.68
N GLU A 92 9.47 8.75 -7.66
CA GLU A 92 9.77 7.61 -6.79
C GLU A 92 9.70 7.98 -5.31
N LEU A 93 10.17 9.19 -4.95
CA LEU A 93 10.07 9.66 -3.58
C LEU A 93 8.61 9.89 -3.20
N LEU A 94 7.82 10.54 -4.05
CA LEU A 94 6.41 10.78 -3.77
C LEU A 94 5.63 9.45 -3.68
N MET A 95 5.93 8.46 -4.53
CA MET A 95 5.34 7.13 -4.43
C MET A 95 5.67 6.46 -3.09
N ASP A 96 6.94 6.51 -2.64
CA ASP A 96 7.34 5.95 -1.35
C ASP A 96 6.64 6.66 -0.17
N LEU A 97 6.52 7.98 -0.23
CA LEU A 97 5.81 8.76 0.78
C LEU A 97 4.30 8.42 0.83
N LEU A 98 3.66 8.24 -0.31
CA LEU A 98 2.26 7.80 -0.38
C LEU A 98 2.08 6.37 0.14
N ASP A 99 3.03 5.48 -0.11
CA ASP A 99 3.07 4.13 0.47
C ASP A 99 3.20 4.18 2.00
N LYS A 100 4.07 5.03 2.50
CA LYS A 100 4.26 5.24 3.94
C LYS A 100 3.00 5.85 4.57
N ALA A 101 2.39 6.85 3.93
CA ALA A 101 1.15 7.48 4.41
C ALA A 101 0.02 6.45 4.55
N TYR A 102 -0.16 5.58 3.55
CA TYR A 102 -1.11 4.47 3.62
C TYR A 102 -0.83 3.54 4.80
N ARG A 103 0.45 3.13 5.02
CA ARG A 103 0.84 2.26 6.13
C ARG A 103 0.65 2.91 7.48
N LEU A 104 1.06 4.17 7.64
CA LEU A 104 0.87 4.95 8.87
C LEU A 104 -0.60 5.06 9.25
N MET A 105 -1.49 5.30 8.26
CA MET A 105 -2.91 5.32 8.51
C MET A 105 -3.44 3.94 8.88
N LEU A 106 -3.03 2.89 8.18
CA LEU A 106 -3.42 1.51 8.47
C LEU A 106 -3.05 1.12 9.92
N GLN A 107 -1.88 1.52 10.39
CA GLN A 107 -1.41 1.25 11.76
C GLN A 107 -2.26 1.92 12.85
N THR A 108 -3.05 2.95 12.53
CA THR A 108 -3.99 3.57 13.49
C THR A 108 -5.22 2.72 13.80
N PHE A 109 -5.43 1.63 13.08
CA PHE A 109 -6.52 0.69 13.33
C PHE A 109 -6.06 -0.47 14.22
N SER A 110 -7.02 -1.11 14.91
CA SER A 110 -6.75 -2.36 15.62
C SER A 110 -6.23 -3.44 14.66
N LYS A 111 -5.46 -4.40 15.17
CA LYS A 111 -4.94 -5.51 14.35
C LYS A 111 -6.05 -6.26 13.60
N LYS A 112 -7.19 -6.53 14.26
CA LYS A 112 -8.37 -7.12 13.63
C LYS A 112 -8.81 -6.28 12.41
N ARG A 113 -8.96 -4.97 12.57
CA ARG A 113 -9.39 -4.10 11.48
C ARG A 113 -8.36 -3.99 10.35
N GLN A 114 -7.06 -3.98 10.68
CA GLN A 114 -5.99 -4.02 9.67
C GLN A 114 -6.11 -5.27 8.79
N ARG A 115 -6.37 -6.43 9.40
CA ARG A 115 -6.56 -7.71 8.69
C ARG A 115 -7.77 -7.70 7.77
N GLU A 116 -8.91 -7.19 8.24
CA GLU A 116 -10.11 -7.02 7.41
C GLU A 116 -9.87 -6.11 6.20
N ILE A 117 -9.10 -5.03 6.39
CA ILE A 117 -8.73 -4.10 5.32
C ILE A 117 -7.78 -4.76 4.33
N LEU A 118 -6.72 -5.38 4.80
CA LEU A 118 -5.70 -6.01 3.96
C LEU A 118 -6.23 -7.26 3.26
N GLY A 119 -7.11 -8.00 3.94
CA GLY A 119 -7.65 -9.25 3.44
C GLY A 119 -6.57 -10.31 3.23
N LEU A 120 -6.91 -11.32 2.43
CA LEU A 120 -5.99 -12.38 2.07
C LEU A 120 -4.84 -11.86 1.22
N SER A 121 -3.63 -12.38 1.43
CA SER A 121 -2.45 -12.02 0.63
C SER A 121 -2.60 -12.45 -0.83
N ALA A 122 -1.77 -11.91 -1.72
CA ALA A 122 -1.78 -12.27 -3.14
C ALA A 122 -1.61 -13.79 -3.37
N CYS A 123 -0.86 -14.46 -2.51
CA CYS A 123 -0.62 -15.91 -2.59
C CYS A 123 -1.44 -16.75 -1.61
N GLY A 124 -2.46 -16.20 -0.98
CA GLY A 124 -3.29 -16.95 -0.04
C GLY A 124 -2.69 -17.17 1.35
N THR A 125 -1.54 -16.60 1.65
CA THR A 125 -1.02 -16.61 3.03
C THR A 125 -1.92 -15.76 3.91
N GLU A 126 -2.37 -16.32 5.03
CA GLU A 126 -3.06 -15.56 6.07
C GLU A 126 -2.09 -14.66 6.81
N CYS A 127 -2.14 -13.35 6.48
CA CYS A 127 -1.37 -12.38 7.24
C CYS A 127 -1.85 -12.27 8.69
N GLU A 128 -3.07 -12.71 8.98
CA GLU A 128 -3.69 -12.65 10.31
C GLU A 128 -2.93 -13.45 11.36
N SER A 129 -2.55 -14.66 11.03
CA SER A 129 -1.82 -15.58 11.90
C SER A 129 -0.30 -15.43 11.80
N CYS A 130 0.20 -14.58 10.87
CA CYS A 130 1.62 -14.42 10.64
C CYS A 130 2.30 -13.61 11.75
N SER A 131 3.28 -14.22 12.43
CA SER A 131 4.07 -13.57 13.50
C SER A 131 4.88 -12.37 13.04
N PHE A 132 5.17 -12.27 11.74
CA PHE A 132 5.92 -11.15 11.15
C PHE A 132 5.07 -9.94 10.85
N LEU A 133 3.73 -10.06 10.83
CA LEU A 133 2.87 -8.92 10.51
C LEU A 133 2.95 -7.84 11.60
N GLY A 134 3.30 -6.63 11.19
CA GLY A 134 3.45 -5.46 12.07
C GLY A 134 4.79 -5.39 12.79
N SER A 135 5.74 -6.31 12.49
CA SER A 135 7.13 -6.27 12.97
C SER A 135 8.11 -6.19 11.79
N ARG A 136 8.30 -7.28 11.06
CA ARG A 136 9.17 -7.37 9.88
C ARG A 136 8.43 -7.22 8.56
N CYS A 137 7.11 -7.34 8.56
CA CYS A 137 6.28 -7.33 7.37
C CYS A 137 5.02 -6.49 7.58
N ASN A 138 4.71 -5.64 6.64
CA ASN A 138 3.46 -4.88 6.61
C ASN A 138 2.35 -5.58 5.79
N GLY A 139 2.60 -6.79 5.30
CA GLY A 139 1.74 -7.50 4.35
C GLY A 139 1.93 -7.02 2.91
N CYS A 140 1.82 -7.94 1.95
CA CYS A 140 2.07 -7.60 0.54
C CYS A 140 1.07 -6.59 -0.02
N ASN A 141 -0.17 -6.59 0.46
CA ASN A 141 -1.21 -5.65 0.02
C ASN A 141 -0.98 -4.22 0.54
N ALA A 142 -0.28 -4.05 1.67
CA ALA A 142 0.06 -2.73 2.20
C ALA A 142 1.39 -2.19 1.65
N SER A 143 2.29 -3.08 1.24
CA SER A 143 3.64 -2.73 0.78
C SER A 143 3.82 -2.87 -0.74
N SER A 144 2.72 -2.95 -1.49
CA SER A 144 2.75 -3.15 -2.95
C SER A 144 3.64 -4.31 -3.38
N GLY A 145 3.61 -5.39 -2.58
CA GLY A 145 4.40 -6.60 -2.81
C GLY A 145 5.85 -6.54 -2.30
N LYS A 146 6.32 -5.41 -1.80
CA LYS A 146 7.68 -5.26 -1.24
C LYS A 146 7.73 -5.82 0.18
N VAL A 147 7.76 -7.14 0.29
CA VAL A 147 7.78 -7.89 1.55
C VAL A 147 9.20 -8.33 1.89
N PHE A 148 9.46 -8.71 3.16
CA PHE A 148 10.81 -9.01 3.65
C PHE A 148 11.52 -10.15 2.92
N HIS A 149 10.78 -11.12 2.38
CA HIS A 149 11.31 -12.26 1.61
C HIS A 149 11.39 -12.00 0.10
N ALA A 150 10.95 -10.83 -0.38
CA ALA A 150 11.11 -10.45 -1.78
C ALA A 150 12.51 -9.90 -2.05
N PRO A 151 13.02 -9.97 -3.27
CA PRO A 151 14.30 -9.35 -3.62
C PRO A 151 14.30 -7.85 -3.25
N LYS A 152 15.43 -7.36 -2.72
CA LYS A 152 15.54 -5.98 -2.23
C LYS A 152 15.05 -4.95 -3.27
N GLY A 153 14.09 -4.11 -2.86
CA GLY A 153 13.51 -3.08 -3.71
C GLY A 153 12.50 -3.56 -4.76
N LYS A 154 12.31 -4.89 -4.90
CA LYS A 154 11.37 -5.48 -5.86
C LYS A 154 10.14 -6.05 -5.16
N ALA A 155 9.03 -6.15 -5.88
CA ALA A 155 7.87 -6.85 -5.38
C ALA A 155 8.05 -8.36 -5.47
N CYS A 156 7.38 -9.09 -4.58
CA CYS A 156 7.28 -10.55 -4.64
C CYS A 156 6.77 -10.98 -6.04
N PRO A 157 7.40 -11.98 -6.69
CA PRO A 157 7.00 -12.44 -8.02
C PRO A 157 5.52 -12.82 -8.13
N ILE A 158 4.95 -13.44 -7.09
CA ILE A 158 3.52 -13.79 -7.07
C ILE A 158 2.66 -12.53 -7.06
N TYR A 159 3.01 -11.52 -6.25
CA TYR A 159 2.30 -10.24 -6.22
C TYR A 159 2.43 -9.50 -7.56
N SER A 160 3.61 -9.46 -8.14
CA SER A 160 3.84 -8.85 -9.45
C SER A 160 3.01 -9.51 -10.54
N CYS A 161 2.93 -10.83 -10.55
CA CYS A 161 2.12 -11.58 -11.50
C CYS A 161 0.62 -11.31 -11.31
N SER A 162 0.08 -11.58 -10.12
CA SER A 162 -1.36 -11.55 -9.92
C SER A 162 -1.92 -10.11 -9.84
N VAL A 163 -1.29 -9.25 -9.03
CA VAL A 163 -1.85 -7.93 -8.73
C VAL A 163 -1.40 -6.87 -9.73
N GLN A 164 -0.09 -6.81 -10.02
CA GLN A 164 0.43 -5.75 -10.89
C GLN A 164 0.15 -6.02 -12.36
N LYS A 165 0.42 -7.26 -12.84
CA LYS A 165 0.28 -7.62 -14.25
C LYS A 165 -1.17 -7.95 -14.62
N HIS A 166 -1.81 -8.87 -13.90
CA HIS A 166 -3.15 -9.36 -14.22
C HIS A 166 -4.29 -8.58 -13.55
N LYS A 167 -3.96 -7.62 -12.64
CA LYS A 167 -4.94 -6.81 -11.92
C LYS A 167 -5.93 -7.61 -11.06
N PHE A 168 -5.56 -8.83 -10.68
CA PHE A 168 -6.35 -9.64 -9.78
C PHE A 168 -6.18 -9.16 -8.33
N ALA A 169 -7.20 -9.32 -7.49
CA ALA A 169 -7.08 -9.02 -6.07
C ALA A 169 -6.08 -9.96 -5.35
N ASN A 170 -6.02 -11.20 -5.80
CA ASN A 170 -5.11 -12.27 -5.37
C ASN A 170 -5.14 -13.40 -6.41
N CYS A 171 -4.41 -14.48 -6.17
CA CYS A 171 -4.34 -15.62 -7.08
C CYS A 171 -5.63 -16.48 -7.16
N ALA A 172 -6.67 -16.22 -6.35
CA ALA A 172 -7.93 -16.96 -6.45
C ALA A 172 -8.60 -16.82 -7.81
N ALA A 173 -8.39 -15.68 -8.49
CA ALA A 173 -8.92 -15.42 -9.81
C ALA A 173 -8.10 -16.07 -10.98
N CYS A 174 -7.02 -16.78 -10.65
CA CYS A 174 -6.14 -17.41 -11.64
C CYS A 174 -6.41 -18.92 -11.73
N GLU A 175 -6.71 -19.42 -12.92
CA GLU A 175 -6.97 -20.84 -13.16
C GLU A 175 -5.72 -21.73 -13.02
N ASN A 176 -4.51 -21.15 -13.12
CA ASN A 176 -3.25 -21.87 -13.11
C ASN A 176 -2.59 -22.01 -11.72
N VAL A 177 -3.33 -21.82 -10.63
CA VAL A 177 -2.78 -21.92 -9.27
C VAL A 177 -2.86 -23.37 -8.76
N PRO A 178 -1.75 -23.91 -8.19
CA PRO A 178 -0.40 -23.35 -8.05
C PRO A 178 0.40 -23.44 -9.37
N CYS A 179 1.10 -22.38 -9.73
CA CYS A 179 1.85 -22.29 -10.99
C CYS A 179 3.37 -22.26 -10.76
N ALA A 180 4.16 -22.23 -11.88
CA ALA A 180 5.61 -22.18 -11.81
C ALA A 180 6.14 -20.98 -10.99
N VAL A 181 5.44 -19.83 -10.99
CA VAL A 181 5.83 -18.67 -10.19
C VAL A 181 5.76 -18.99 -8.68
N TRP A 182 4.77 -19.76 -8.24
CA TRP A 182 4.67 -20.20 -6.86
C TRP A 182 5.84 -21.12 -6.48
N LYS A 183 6.13 -22.11 -7.34
CA LYS A 183 7.24 -23.04 -7.12
C LYS A 183 8.60 -22.33 -7.02
N ALA A 184 8.80 -21.29 -7.84
CA ALA A 184 10.02 -20.49 -7.84
C ALA A 184 10.17 -19.58 -6.61
N THR A 185 9.15 -19.43 -5.76
CA THR A 185 9.18 -18.63 -4.53
C THR A 185 9.29 -19.46 -3.26
N LYS A 186 9.84 -20.68 -3.36
CA LYS A 186 10.11 -21.53 -2.19
C LYS A 186 11.08 -20.81 -1.24
N ASP A 187 10.74 -20.83 0.05
CA ASP A 187 11.68 -20.45 1.11
C ASP A 187 12.76 -21.53 1.20
N PRO A 188 14.05 -21.18 1.07
CA PRO A 188 15.14 -22.14 1.14
C PRO A 188 15.23 -22.90 2.48
N SER A 189 14.64 -22.36 3.55
CA SER A 189 14.64 -22.99 4.86
C SER A 189 13.62 -24.14 4.99
N LEU A 190 12.64 -24.25 4.06
CA LEU A 190 11.63 -25.28 4.07
C LEU A 190 12.08 -26.52 3.31
N SER A 191 11.77 -27.71 3.87
CA SER A 191 11.84 -28.97 3.13
C SER A 191 10.84 -28.98 1.96
N GLU A 192 10.95 -29.94 1.05
CA GLU A 192 9.98 -30.08 -0.05
C GLU A 192 8.57 -30.38 0.48
N GLN A 193 8.46 -31.20 1.52
CA GLN A 193 7.19 -31.56 2.12
C GLN A 193 6.51 -30.35 2.78
N GLU A 194 7.22 -29.62 3.63
CA GLU A 194 6.70 -28.41 4.29
C GLU A 194 6.28 -27.34 3.26
N PHE A 195 7.03 -27.22 2.18
CA PHE A 195 6.69 -26.29 1.13
C PHE A 195 5.40 -26.68 0.40
N GLU A 196 5.24 -27.98 0.06
CA GLU A 196 4.02 -28.49 -0.58
C GLU A 196 2.79 -28.33 0.32
N GLU A 197 2.90 -28.64 1.61
CA GLU A 197 1.85 -28.41 2.61
C GLU A 197 1.48 -26.92 2.69
N SER A 198 2.48 -26.04 2.65
CA SER A 198 2.28 -24.59 2.59
C SER A 198 1.52 -24.17 1.32
N ILE A 199 1.82 -24.77 0.17
CA ILE A 199 1.09 -24.51 -1.09
C ILE A 199 -0.37 -24.96 -0.95
N GLN A 200 -0.63 -26.15 -0.43
CA GLN A 200 -1.99 -26.67 -0.25
C GLN A 200 -2.82 -25.78 0.66
N THR A 201 -2.25 -25.36 1.79
CA THR A 201 -2.90 -24.45 2.74
C THR A 201 -3.26 -23.11 2.07
N ARG A 202 -2.34 -22.52 1.34
CA ARG A 202 -2.57 -21.25 0.65
C ARG A 202 -3.61 -21.37 -0.47
N VAL A 203 -3.63 -22.48 -1.19
CA VAL A 203 -4.66 -22.77 -2.23
C VAL A 203 -6.04 -22.91 -1.56
N LYS A 204 -6.13 -23.63 -0.43
CA LYS A 204 -7.36 -23.76 0.36
C LYS A 204 -7.90 -22.38 0.77
N ASN A 205 -7.05 -21.53 1.33
CA ASN A 205 -7.41 -20.16 1.71
C ASN A 205 -7.93 -19.35 0.54
N LEU A 206 -7.31 -19.48 -0.65
CA LEU A 206 -7.73 -18.76 -1.87
C LEU A 206 -9.10 -19.22 -2.38
N LYS A 207 -9.44 -20.50 -2.22
CA LYS A 207 -10.73 -21.04 -2.62
C LYS A 207 -11.86 -20.75 -1.64
N GLY A 208 -11.55 -20.17 -0.49
CA GLY A 208 -12.55 -19.86 0.56
C GLY A 208 -12.99 -21.08 1.35
N ASP A 209 -12.31 -22.21 1.23
CA ASP A 209 -12.56 -23.43 2.04
C ASP A 209 -11.97 -23.25 3.45
N CYS A 210 -12.32 -22.17 4.12
CA CYS A 210 -12.07 -22.04 5.55
C CYS A 210 -13.07 -22.91 6.29
N SER A 211 -12.61 -24.08 6.75
CA SER A 211 -13.32 -24.92 7.72
C SER A 211 -13.25 -24.32 9.10
#